data_3959f9e64b0e987d80c2e1acda0c8deb
#
_entry.id   3959f9e64b0e987d80c2e1acda0c8deb
#
_cell.length_a   1.000
_cell.length_b   1.000
_cell.length_c   1.000
_cell.angle_alpha   90.00
_cell.angle_beta   90.00
_cell.angle_gamma   90.00
#
_symmetry.space_group_name_H-M   'P 1'
#
loop_
_entity.id
_entity.type
_entity.pdbx_description
1 polymer ?
#
loop_
_entity_poly.entity_id
_entity_poly.type
_entity_poly.pdbx_seq_one_letter_code
_entity_poly.pdbx_strand_id
1 'polypeptide(L)'
;MKTSFAVLLLFTSILSVTVTGQSSQKGSVRSAASIIETIIKQTGSSLIPNTVDIIKEGDPETPVTGITTCMFATVDVLKQAVDKNCNLIIAHEPLYYNHLDETKMFQNDSVFLEKKRFINDNKLVIWRFHDYIHRMRPDGIETGMVAKLGWKEYTVNGATNQFVLPETTLKELLISLKRIFPKNAFYVIGNPEMKISSIRLAAGAPGSATHIRFLEDRNVDVVLAGEAQQWETYEYMRDAVAQGRNKAIIFLGHIASEEAGMDYCASWLKSFIKDIPVYFIECNPSYWSY
;
A
#
# COMPACT_ATOMS: atom_id res chain seq x y z
N MET A 1 -81.04 62.51 10.63
CA MET A 1 -79.61 62.36 10.78
C MET A 1 -79.29 60.98 11.47
N LYS A 2 -78.88 60.01 10.67
CA LYS A 2 -78.53 58.69 11.17
C LYS A 2 -77.06 58.43 10.78
N THR A 3 -76.20 58.43 11.72
CA THR A 3 -74.79 58.15 11.62
C THR A 3 -74.55 56.62 11.72
N SER A 4 -74.04 56.00 10.64
CA SER A 4 -73.64 54.60 10.62
C SER A 4 -72.16 54.52 10.95
N PHE A 5 -71.88 53.72 11.96
CA PHE A 5 -70.49 53.32 12.31
C PHE A 5 -70.15 52.05 11.54
N ALA A 6 -69.07 52.09 10.74
CA ALA A 6 -68.53 50.92 10.12
C ALA A 6 -67.40 50.34 11.01
N VAL A 7 -67.56 49.08 11.39
CA VAL A 7 -66.52 48.34 12.14
C VAL A 7 -65.60 47.63 11.14
N LEU A 8 -64.35 48.04 11.13
CA LEU A 8 -63.28 47.42 10.30
C LEU A 8 -62.66 46.22 11.08
N LEU A 9 -62.95 44.98 10.65
CA LEU A 9 -62.33 43.77 11.15
C LEU A 9 -60.99 43.56 10.43
N LEU A 10 -59.87 43.71 11.19
CA LEU A 10 -58.50 43.32 10.72
C LEU A 10 -58.33 41.79 10.95
N PHE A 11 -58.25 41.05 9.88
CA PHE A 11 -57.78 39.66 9.91
C PHE A 11 -56.25 39.62 9.93
N THR A 12 -55.64 39.27 11.07
CA THR A 12 -54.22 38.97 11.14
C THR A 12 -53.99 37.47 10.80
N SER A 13 -53.43 37.21 9.62
CA SER A 13 -53.00 35.89 9.21
C SER A 13 -51.66 35.56 9.88
N ILE A 14 -51.66 34.61 10.82
CA ILE A 14 -50.48 34.02 11.41
C ILE A 14 -49.89 33.04 10.41
N LEU A 15 -48.78 33.39 9.79
CA LEU A 15 -47.98 32.47 8.96
C LEU A 15 -47.21 31.53 9.89
N SER A 16 -47.64 30.29 10.01
CA SER A 16 -46.87 29.23 10.72
C SER A 16 -45.69 28.80 9.83
N VAL A 17 -44.51 29.23 10.17
CA VAL A 17 -43.27 28.73 9.57
C VAL A 17 -42.97 27.36 10.19
N THR A 18 -43.27 26.29 9.47
CA THR A 18 -42.76 24.94 9.80
C THR A 18 -41.28 24.87 9.49
N VAL A 19 -40.45 24.99 10.50
CA VAL A 19 -39.00 24.67 10.40
C VAL A 19 -38.92 23.14 10.30
N THR A 20 -38.77 22.63 9.08
CA THR A 20 -38.37 21.24 8.86
C THR A 20 -36.90 21.11 9.29
N GLY A 21 -36.70 20.62 10.50
CA GLY A 21 -35.35 20.24 10.96
C GLY A 21 -34.81 19.16 10.03
N GLN A 22 -33.83 19.51 9.19
CA GLN A 22 -32.98 18.52 8.56
C GLN A 22 -32.23 17.77 9.68
N SER A 23 -32.70 16.56 9.96
CA SER A 23 -31.91 15.63 10.76
C SER A 23 -30.64 15.33 9.96
N SER A 24 -29.52 15.92 10.33
CA SER A 24 -28.21 15.45 9.88
C SER A 24 -28.16 13.98 10.33
N GLN A 25 -28.24 13.05 9.37
CA GLN A 25 -27.87 11.67 9.62
C GLN A 25 -26.41 11.72 10.11
N LYS A 26 -26.22 11.62 11.44
CA LYS A 26 -24.93 11.24 12.01
C LYS A 26 -24.59 9.89 11.38
N GLY A 27 -23.65 9.87 10.44
CA GLY A 27 -23.15 8.63 9.86
C GLY A 27 -22.85 7.66 11.01
N SER A 28 -23.30 6.43 10.93
CA SER A 28 -23.02 5.42 11.94
C SER A 28 -21.52 5.32 12.10
N VAL A 29 -21.05 5.50 13.32
CA VAL A 29 -19.64 5.36 13.66
C VAL A 29 -19.22 3.92 13.31
N ARG A 30 -18.27 3.76 12.40
CA ARG A 30 -17.80 2.46 11.91
C ARG A 30 -16.63 1.98 12.75
N SER A 31 -16.67 0.72 13.24
CA SER A 31 -15.53 0.10 13.91
C SER A 31 -14.46 -0.34 12.92
N ALA A 32 -13.24 -0.54 13.41
CA ALA A 32 -12.14 -1.06 12.60
C ALA A 32 -12.49 -2.40 11.95
N ALA A 33 -13.10 -3.33 12.71
CA ALA A 33 -13.59 -4.61 12.17
C ALA A 33 -14.55 -4.43 11.00
N SER A 34 -15.56 -3.57 11.13
CA SER A 34 -16.54 -3.30 10.07
C SER A 34 -15.91 -2.74 8.79
N ILE A 35 -14.87 -1.89 8.94
CA ILE A 35 -14.13 -1.35 7.79
C ILE A 35 -13.30 -2.44 7.14
N ILE A 36 -12.57 -3.24 7.92
CA ILE A 36 -11.74 -4.36 7.44
C ILE A 36 -12.59 -5.36 6.66
N GLU A 37 -13.74 -5.76 7.19
CA GLU A 37 -14.70 -6.65 6.48
C GLU A 37 -15.15 -6.05 5.14
N THR A 38 -15.43 -4.74 5.12
CA THR A 38 -15.78 -4.03 3.88
C THR A 38 -14.63 -4.10 2.87
N ILE A 39 -13.40 -3.86 3.31
CA ILE A 39 -12.19 -3.89 2.47
C ILE A 39 -11.99 -5.29 1.90
N ILE A 40 -12.00 -6.34 2.73
CA ILE A 40 -11.84 -7.73 2.29
C ILE A 40 -12.90 -8.07 1.25
N LYS A 41 -14.17 -7.73 1.49
CA LYS A 41 -15.27 -7.96 0.53
C LYS A 41 -15.00 -7.27 -0.82
N GLN A 42 -14.49 -6.05 -0.79
CA GLN A 42 -14.19 -5.27 -2.01
C GLN A 42 -13.01 -5.82 -2.83
N THR A 43 -12.13 -6.65 -2.24
CA THR A 43 -11.08 -7.32 -3.02
C THR A 43 -11.64 -8.34 -3.99
N GLY A 44 -12.87 -8.81 -3.80
CA GLY A 44 -13.49 -9.88 -4.60
C GLY A 44 -12.88 -11.26 -4.36
N SER A 45 -11.98 -11.39 -3.39
CA SER A 45 -11.29 -12.64 -3.09
C SER A 45 -12.13 -13.53 -2.16
N SER A 46 -12.02 -14.86 -2.36
CA SER A 46 -12.52 -15.82 -1.37
C SER A 46 -11.68 -15.75 -0.09
N LEU A 47 -12.24 -16.27 1.02
CA LEU A 47 -11.50 -16.36 2.28
C LEU A 47 -10.16 -17.08 2.09
N ILE A 48 -9.10 -16.50 2.64
CA ILE A 48 -7.75 -17.06 2.62
C ILE A 48 -7.50 -17.75 3.97
N PRO A 49 -7.39 -19.09 4.01
CA PRO A 49 -7.06 -19.80 5.25
C PRO A 49 -5.66 -19.41 5.74
N ASN A 50 -5.51 -19.25 7.05
CA ASN A 50 -4.22 -18.95 7.70
C ASN A 50 -3.54 -17.69 7.16
N THR A 51 -4.30 -16.71 6.69
CA THR A 51 -3.77 -15.43 6.21
C THR A 51 -3.05 -14.67 7.31
N VAL A 52 -2.04 -13.89 6.92
CA VAL A 52 -1.38 -12.92 7.79
C VAL A 52 -2.18 -11.62 7.95
N ASP A 53 -3.26 -11.45 7.17
CA ASP A 53 -4.10 -10.24 7.13
C ASP A 53 -5.07 -10.18 8.31
N ILE A 54 -4.51 -10.06 9.49
CA ILE A 54 -5.23 -9.94 10.77
C ILE A 54 -4.88 -8.65 11.48
N ILE A 55 -5.70 -8.23 12.44
CA ILE A 55 -5.33 -7.16 13.36
C ILE A 55 -4.15 -7.63 14.21
N LYS A 56 -3.05 -6.88 14.15
CA LYS A 56 -1.81 -7.18 14.88
C LYS A 56 -1.78 -6.54 16.25
N GLU A 57 -2.37 -5.35 16.40
CA GLU A 57 -2.54 -4.62 17.66
C GLU A 57 -3.81 -3.77 17.61
N GLY A 58 -4.39 -3.49 18.77
CA GLY A 58 -5.57 -2.64 18.92
C GLY A 58 -6.88 -3.41 19.06
N ASP A 59 -7.93 -2.69 19.45
CA ASP A 59 -9.29 -3.24 19.63
C ASP A 59 -10.07 -3.14 18.31
N PRO A 60 -10.59 -4.28 17.77
CA PRO A 60 -11.38 -4.30 16.54
C PRO A 60 -12.64 -3.43 16.59
N GLU A 61 -13.17 -3.18 17.79
CA GLU A 61 -14.37 -2.34 17.97
C GLU A 61 -14.04 -0.84 18.07
N THR A 62 -12.77 -0.46 17.98
CA THR A 62 -12.37 0.96 18.00
C THR A 62 -13.09 1.73 16.88
N PRO A 63 -13.82 2.83 17.23
CA PRO A 63 -14.39 3.75 16.26
C PRO A 63 -13.28 4.41 15.43
N VAL A 64 -13.39 4.30 14.09
CA VAL A 64 -12.35 4.81 13.18
C VAL A 64 -12.56 6.28 12.89
N THR A 65 -11.54 7.10 13.14
CA THR A 65 -11.50 8.54 12.86
C THR A 65 -10.82 8.88 11.54
N GLY A 66 -9.86 8.06 11.12
CA GLY A 66 -9.13 8.17 9.87
C GLY A 66 -8.34 6.90 9.59
N ILE A 67 -8.04 6.68 8.32
CA ILE A 67 -7.33 5.50 7.82
C ILE A 67 -5.99 5.95 7.23
N THR A 68 -4.94 5.23 7.55
CA THR A 68 -3.63 5.36 6.91
C THR A 68 -3.25 4.05 6.23
N THR A 69 -2.82 4.11 4.96
CA THR A 69 -2.14 3.00 4.29
C THR A 69 -0.64 3.27 4.26
N CYS A 70 0.16 2.25 4.45
CA CYS A 70 1.62 2.35 4.45
C CYS A 70 2.26 1.01 4.10
N MET A 71 3.54 1.03 3.71
CA MET A 71 4.29 -0.20 3.50
C MET A 71 4.58 -0.90 4.85
N PHE A 72 5.21 -0.19 5.77
CA PHE A 72 5.49 -0.62 7.14
C PHE A 72 4.90 0.36 8.15
N ALA A 73 4.27 -0.13 9.22
CA ALA A 73 3.86 0.68 10.34
C ALA A 73 5.07 1.00 11.26
N THR A 74 6.04 1.76 10.73
CA THR A 74 7.20 2.24 11.52
C THR A 74 6.77 3.25 12.56
N VAL A 75 7.58 3.51 13.57
CA VAL A 75 7.28 4.52 14.59
C VAL A 75 7.03 5.90 13.97
N ASP A 76 7.80 6.26 12.93
CA ASP A 76 7.62 7.54 12.25
C ASP A 76 6.32 7.61 11.45
N VAL A 77 5.92 6.51 10.80
CA VAL A 77 4.61 6.40 10.13
C VAL A 77 3.48 6.50 11.14
N LEU A 78 3.60 5.81 12.29
CA LEU A 78 2.59 5.85 13.35
C LEU A 78 2.42 7.26 13.93
N LYS A 79 3.51 8.00 14.16
CA LYS A 79 3.46 9.41 14.59
C LYS A 79 2.73 10.29 13.57
N GLN A 80 3.08 10.17 12.28
CA GLN A 80 2.42 10.92 11.21
C GLN A 80 0.92 10.57 11.08
N ALA A 81 0.54 9.31 11.34
CA ALA A 81 -0.86 8.89 11.34
C ALA A 81 -1.63 9.55 12.49
N VAL A 82 -1.06 9.60 13.70
CA VAL A 82 -1.63 10.30 14.85
C VAL A 82 -1.81 11.79 14.55
N ASP A 83 -0.81 12.45 13.97
CA ASP A 83 -0.86 13.86 13.57
C ASP A 83 -1.98 14.15 12.57
N LYS A 84 -2.36 13.14 11.76
CA LYS A 84 -3.49 13.21 10.81
C LYS A 84 -4.83 12.75 11.41
N ASN A 85 -4.89 12.48 12.71
CA ASN A 85 -6.05 11.92 13.39
C ASN A 85 -6.52 10.58 12.79
N CYS A 86 -5.58 9.76 12.32
CA CYS A 86 -5.84 8.41 11.83
C CYS A 86 -5.54 7.39 12.92
N ASN A 87 -6.49 6.50 13.18
CA ASN A 87 -6.35 5.45 14.18
C ASN A 87 -6.50 4.02 13.63
N LEU A 88 -6.89 3.85 12.34
CA LEU A 88 -6.78 2.57 11.64
C LEU A 88 -5.60 2.63 10.68
N ILE A 89 -4.57 1.83 10.96
CA ILE A 89 -3.36 1.74 10.17
C ILE A 89 -3.40 0.44 9.37
N ILE A 90 -3.40 0.54 8.06
CA ILE A 90 -3.37 -0.57 7.11
C ILE A 90 -1.95 -0.69 6.59
N ALA A 91 -1.19 -1.62 7.15
CA ALA A 91 0.19 -1.87 6.78
C ALA A 91 0.28 -3.11 5.88
N HIS A 92 1.13 -3.04 4.85
CA HIS A 92 1.35 -4.19 3.97
C HIS A 92 2.20 -5.25 4.66
N GLU A 93 3.28 -4.84 5.27
CA GLU A 93 4.30 -5.69 5.85
C GLU A 93 4.18 -5.87 7.39
N PRO A 94 4.93 -6.81 7.99
CA PRO A 94 4.84 -7.11 9.41
C PRO A 94 5.02 -5.88 10.31
N LEU A 95 4.27 -5.87 11.40
CA LEU A 95 4.43 -4.87 12.46
C LEU A 95 5.71 -5.09 13.28
N TYR A 96 6.08 -6.36 13.53
CA TYR A 96 7.14 -6.77 14.46
C TYR A 96 8.18 -7.71 13.85
N TYR A 97 9.07 -7.20 13.01
CA TYR A 97 10.40 -7.70 12.63
C TYR A 97 10.53 -9.18 12.16
N ASN A 98 9.44 -9.88 11.91
CA ASN A 98 9.42 -11.20 11.28
C ASN A 98 8.07 -11.44 10.58
N HIS A 99 8.05 -12.35 9.61
CA HIS A 99 6.89 -12.56 8.73
C HIS A 99 5.56 -12.84 9.45
N LEU A 100 5.60 -13.59 10.57
CA LEU A 100 4.40 -13.98 11.31
C LEU A 100 4.04 -13.02 12.45
N ASP A 101 4.84 -11.96 12.66
CA ASP A 101 4.73 -11.07 13.81
C ASP A 101 4.86 -11.79 15.16
N GLU A 102 5.71 -12.83 15.23
CA GLU A 102 6.00 -13.52 16.48
C GLU A 102 6.82 -12.62 17.40
N THR A 103 6.27 -12.33 18.58
CA THR A 103 6.86 -11.36 19.51
C THR A 103 7.59 -11.98 20.69
N LYS A 104 7.62 -13.34 20.81
CA LYS A 104 8.17 -14.03 21.96
C LYS A 104 9.61 -13.62 22.28
N MET A 105 10.45 -13.44 21.26
CA MET A 105 11.85 -13.05 21.43
C MET A 105 12.06 -11.58 21.82
N PHE A 106 11.02 -10.73 21.69
CA PHE A 106 11.11 -9.28 21.91
C PHE A 106 10.49 -8.81 23.24
N GLN A 107 10.02 -9.74 24.10
CA GLN A 107 9.23 -9.40 25.29
C GLN A 107 9.95 -8.47 26.29
N ASN A 108 11.29 -8.45 26.27
CA ASN A 108 12.13 -7.59 27.11
C ASN A 108 12.92 -6.55 26.28
N ASP A 109 12.62 -6.43 24.99
CA ASP A 109 13.32 -5.51 24.09
C ASP A 109 12.68 -4.11 24.15
N SER A 110 13.49 -3.07 24.39
CA SER A 110 13.00 -1.71 24.57
C SER A 110 12.37 -1.14 23.28
N VAL A 111 12.89 -1.46 22.10
CA VAL A 111 12.38 -0.97 20.82
C VAL A 111 10.96 -1.51 20.60
N PHE A 112 10.76 -2.80 20.82
CA PHE A 112 9.44 -3.43 20.74
C PHE A 112 8.47 -2.84 21.77
N LEU A 113 8.89 -2.76 23.04
CA LEU A 113 8.04 -2.29 24.14
C LEU A 113 7.62 -0.83 23.96
N GLU A 114 8.51 0.04 23.51
CA GLU A 114 8.20 1.44 23.25
C GLU A 114 7.24 1.60 22.06
N LYS A 115 7.45 0.87 20.98
CA LYS A 115 6.53 0.87 19.84
C LYS A 115 5.14 0.38 20.26
N LYS A 116 5.06 -0.72 21.01
CA LYS A 116 3.81 -1.27 21.51
C LYS A 116 3.08 -0.28 22.45
N ARG A 117 3.83 0.36 23.34
CA ARG A 117 3.27 1.41 24.21
C ARG A 117 2.70 2.56 23.40
N PHE A 118 3.44 3.06 22.40
CA PHE A 118 2.97 4.15 21.54
C PHE A 118 1.64 3.79 20.84
N ILE A 119 1.51 2.57 20.33
CA ILE A 119 0.27 2.07 19.69
C ILE A 119 -0.88 2.08 20.70
N ASN A 120 -0.67 1.55 21.90
CA ASN A 120 -1.70 1.46 22.94
C ASN A 120 -2.12 2.84 23.46
N ASP A 121 -1.16 3.72 23.75
CA ASP A 121 -1.43 5.06 24.29
C ASP A 121 -2.25 5.91 23.33
N ASN A 122 -2.05 5.72 22.00
CA ASN A 122 -2.79 6.41 20.96
C ASN A 122 -4.01 5.62 20.44
N LYS A 123 -4.35 4.48 21.05
CA LYS A 123 -5.49 3.62 20.67
C LYS A 123 -5.52 3.28 19.17
N LEU A 124 -4.36 3.00 18.59
CA LEU A 124 -4.24 2.65 17.20
C LEU A 124 -4.66 1.19 16.97
N VAL A 125 -5.32 0.94 15.86
CA VAL A 125 -5.58 -0.40 15.35
C VAL A 125 -4.68 -0.63 14.15
N ILE A 126 -3.84 -1.66 14.22
CA ILE A 126 -2.90 -1.99 13.16
C ILE A 126 -3.40 -3.27 12.49
N TRP A 127 -3.81 -3.18 11.24
CA TRP A 127 -4.22 -4.31 10.43
C TRP A 127 -3.23 -4.55 9.31
N ARG A 128 -2.77 -5.80 9.15
CA ARG A 128 -1.95 -6.19 8.01
C ARG A 128 -2.83 -6.52 6.82
N PHE A 129 -2.47 -5.99 5.64
CA PHE A 129 -3.19 -6.19 4.39
C PHE A 129 -2.20 -6.58 3.28
N HIS A 130 -1.82 -7.84 3.27
CA HIS A 130 -0.80 -8.41 2.40
C HIS A 130 -1.40 -9.43 1.42
N ASP A 131 -1.99 -10.50 1.93
CA ASP A 131 -2.45 -11.61 1.10
C ASP A 131 -3.63 -11.21 0.21
N TYR A 132 -4.59 -10.48 0.77
CA TYR A 132 -5.78 -10.09 0.03
C TYR A 132 -5.49 -9.05 -1.06
N ILE A 133 -4.56 -8.10 -0.85
CA ILE A 133 -4.21 -7.11 -1.88
C ILE A 133 -3.49 -7.77 -3.06
N HIS A 134 -2.66 -8.80 -2.80
CA HIS A 134 -2.04 -9.64 -3.81
C HIS A 134 -3.02 -10.58 -4.52
N ARG A 135 -4.15 -10.91 -3.88
CA ARG A 135 -5.22 -11.71 -4.49
C ARG A 135 -6.16 -10.90 -5.36
N MET A 136 -6.13 -9.58 -5.30
CA MET A 136 -6.90 -8.73 -6.21
C MET A 136 -6.56 -9.07 -7.67
N ARG A 137 -7.49 -8.80 -8.56
CA ARG A 137 -7.28 -9.00 -10.00
C ARG A 137 -7.67 -7.73 -10.77
N PRO A 138 -6.67 -6.99 -11.28
CA PRO A 138 -5.21 -7.22 -11.17
C PRO A 138 -4.71 -7.06 -9.74
N ASP A 139 -3.50 -7.61 -9.45
CA ASP A 139 -2.81 -7.47 -8.17
C ASP A 139 -2.64 -5.99 -7.79
N GLY A 140 -3.04 -5.62 -6.55
CA GLY A 140 -3.07 -4.22 -6.12
C GLY A 140 -1.68 -3.62 -5.95
N ILE A 141 -0.72 -4.40 -5.47
CA ILE A 141 0.68 -3.95 -5.29
C ILE A 141 1.34 -3.72 -6.65
N GLU A 142 1.24 -4.71 -7.54
CA GLU A 142 1.78 -4.61 -8.89
C GLU A 142 1.10 -3.49 -9.70
N THR A 143 -0.22 -3.28 -9.51
CA THR A 143 -0.96 -2.17 -10.15
C THR A 143 -0.39 -0.81 -9.77
N GLY A 144 -0.11 -0.60 -8.49
CA GLY A 144 0.55 0.62 -8.03
C GLY A 144 1.94 0.78 -8.62
N MET A 145 2.71 -0.31 -8.71
CA MET A 145 4.05 -0.30 -9.32
C MET A 145 4.01 0.02 -10.82
N VAL A 146 3.06 -0.57 -11.56
CA VAL A 146 2.85 -0.24 -13.00
C VAL A 146 2.59 1.26 -13.19
N ALA A 147 1.77 1.85 -12.33
CA ALA A 147 1.48 3.28 -12.35
C ALA A 147 2.73 4.12 -12.02
N LYS A 148 3.48 3.75 -10.98
CA LYS A 148 4.71 4.44 -10.54
C LYS A 148 5.80 4.42 -11.60
N LEU A 149 5.98 3.26 -12.28
CA LEU A 149 6.94 3.08 -13.35
C LEU A 149 6.50 3.77 -14.65
N GLY A 150 5.22 4.08 -14.81
CA GLY A 150 4.66 4.60 -16.06
C GLY A 150 4.61 3.56 -17.19
N TRP A 151 4.57 2.26 -16.85
CA TRP A 151 4.71 1.16 -17.80
C TRP A 151 3.40 0.48 -18.21
N LYS A 152 2.27 1.14 -17.99
CA LYS A 152 0.95 0.57 -18.32
C LYS A 152 0.82 0.09 -19.76
N GLU A 153 1.35 0.86 -20.71
CA GLU A 153 1.27 0.54 -22.16
C GLU A 153 2.24 -0.57 -22.58
N TYR A 154 3.20 -0.90 -21.71
CA TYR A 154 4.21 -1.93 -21.99
C TYR A 154 3.88 -3.27 -21.35
N THR A 155 2.72 -3.41 -20.69
CA THR A 155 2.30 -4.68 -20.08
C THR A 155 1.98 -5.73 -21.11
N VAL A 156 2.40 -6.97 -20.90
CA VAL A 156 2.13 -8.10 -21.79
C VAL A 156 0.78 -8.71 -21.42
N ASN A 157 -0.17 -8.72 -22.36
CA ASN A 157 -1.51 -9.30 -22.16
C ASN A 157 -2.22 -8.82 -20.88
N GLY A 158 -1.94 -7.59 -20.45
CA GLY A 158 -2.52 -7.01 -19.23
C GLY A 158 -1.92 -7.54 -17.91
N ALA A 159 -0.83 -8.32 -17.97
CA ALA A 159 -0.11 -8.76 -16.77
C ALA A 159 0.62 -7.58 -16.12
N THR A 160 0.46 -7.43 -14.80
CA THR A 160 1.04 -6.31 -14.03
C THR A 160 2.52 -6.50 -13.67
N ASN A 161 3.09 -7.66 -13.99
CA ASN A 161 4.48 -8.01 -13.65
C ASN A 161 5.32 -8.44 -14.86
N GLN A 162 4.82 -8.23 -16.08
CA GLN A 162 5.55 -8.53 -17.30
C GLN A 162 5.46 -7.37 -18.30
N PHE A 163 6.61 -6.92 -18.78
CA PHE A 163 6.71 -5.74 -19.63
C PHE A 163 7.62 -5.99 -20.83
N VAL A 164 7.26 -5.37 -21.95
CA VAL A 164 8.13 -5.25 -23.13
C VAL A 164 8.28 -3.77 -23.45
N LEU A 165 9.44 -3.23 -23.11
CA LEU A 165 9.81 -1.82 -23.37
C LEU A 165 10.43 -1.70 -24.77
N PRO A 166 10.50 -0.48 -25.35
CA PRO A 166 11.39 -0.22 -26.46
C PRO A 166 12.83 -0.64 -26.12
N GLU A 167 13.54 -1.24 -27.11
CA GLU A 167 14.92 -1.69 -26.88
C GLU A 167 15.79 -0.55 -26.34
N THR A 168 16.51 -0.82 -25.27
CA THR A 168 17.41 0.11 -24.59
C THR A 168 18.60 -0.66 -24.00
N THR A 169 19.52 -0.01 -23.29
CA THR A 169 20.58 -0.69 -22.53
C THR A 169 20.18 -0.83 -21.05
N LEU A 170 20.78 -1.81 -20.35
CA LEU A 170 20.61 -1.94 -18.90
C LEU A 170 20.97 -0.64 -18.18
N LYS A 171 22.04 0.04 -18.61
CA LYS A 171 22.48 1.33 -18.06
C LYS A 171 21.43 2.43 -18.20
N GLU A 172 20.81 2.54 -19.39
CA GLU A 172 19.75 3.55 -19.62
C GLU A 172 18.50 3.24 -18.81
N LEU A 173 18.13 1.96 -18.67
CA LEU A 173 17.07 1.53 -17.78
C LEU A 173 17.36 1.97 -16.34
N LEU A 174 18.58 1.75 -15.83
CA LEU A 174 18.99 2.17 -14.47
C LEU A 174 18.89 3.68 -14.28
N ILE A 175 19.31 4.46 -15.28
CA ILE A 175 19.17 5.93 -15.25
C ILE A 175 17.70 6.34 -15.15
N SER A 176 16.81 5.67 -15.89
CA SER A 176 15.38 5.93 -15.85
C SER A 176 14.78 5.55 -14.50
N LEU A 177 15.12 4.38 -13.96
CA LEU A 177 14.68 3.95 -12.63
C LEU A 177 15.17 4.89 -11.52
N LYS A 178 16.41 5.40 -11.62
CA LYS A 178 16.94 6.34 -10.64
C LYS A 178 16.19 7.68 -10.60
N ARG A 179 15.59 8.11 -11.70
CA ARG A 179 14.72 9.30 -11.73
C ARG A 179 13.39 9.02 -11.02
N ILE A 180 12.86 7.79 -11.10
CA ILE A 180 11.61 7.38 -10.44
C ILE A 180 11.84 7.16 -8.94
N PHE A 181 12.99 6.61 -8.57
CA PHE A 181 13.38 6.26 -7.20
C PHE A 181 14.66 7.00 -6.76
N PRO A 182 14.63 8.34 -6.65
CA PRO A 182 15.85 9.14 -6.42
C PRO A 182 16.54 8.85 -5.09
N LYS A 183 15.80 8.42 -4.06
CA LYS A 183 16.31 8.14 -2.72
C LYS A 183 16.94 6.74 -2.57
N ASN A 184 16.69 5.81 -3.53
CA ASN A 184 17.06 4.41 -3.40
C ASN A 184 18.43 4.12 -4.02
N ALA A 185 19.22 3.27 -3.38
CA ALA A 185 20.36 2.60 -3.97
C ALA A 185 19.90 1.31 -4.65
N PHE A 186 20.43 1.00 -5.83
CA PHE A 186 20.15 -0.25 -6.54
C PHE A 186 21.38 -1.14 -6.50
N TYR A 187 21.15 -2.45 -6.26
CA TYR A 187 22.15 -3.46 -6.54
C TYR A 187 21.84 -4.10 -7.88
N VAL A 188 22.84 -4.24 -8.72
CA VAL A 188 22.68 -4.71 -10.11
C VAL A 188 23.71 -5.77 -10.44
N ILE A 189 23.26 -6.86 -11.03
CA ILE A 189 24.14 -7.89 -11.57
C ILE A 189 23.76 -8.09 -13.04
N GLY A 190 24.68 -7.84 -13.95
CA GLY A 190 24.49 -7.87 -15.40
C GLY A 190 25.48 -6.95 -16.11
N ASN A 191 25.57 -7.08 -17.44
CA ASN A 191 26.42 -6.18 -18.23
C ASN A 191 25.68 -4.86 -18.51
N PRO A 192 26.19 -3.69 -18.11
CA PRO A 192 25.53 -2.39 -18.30
C PRO A 192 25.22 -2.06 -19.77
N GLU A 193 26.02 -2.57 -20.71
CA GLU A 193 25.87 -2.31 -22.16
C GLU A 193 24.96 -3.33 -22.85
N MET A 194 24.43 -4.34 -22.10
CA MET A 194 23.50 -5.32 -22.71
C MET A 194 22.23 -4.64 -23.17
N LYS A 195 21.76 -5.04 -24.36
CA LYS A 195 20.46 -4.62 -24.86
C LYS A 195 19.37 -5.40 -24.17
N ILE A 196 18.33 -4.69 -23.79
CA ILE A 196 17.17 -5.24 -23.06
C ILE A 196 15.88 -4.68 -23.63
N SER A 197 14.82 -5.45 -23.53
CA SER A 197 13.46 -5.02 -23.82
C SER A 197 12.45 -5.69 -22.88
N SER A 198 12.69 -6.91 -22.47
CA SER A 198 11.74 -7.71 -21.68
C SER A 198 12.12 -7.72 -20.20
N ILE A 199 11.14 -7.34 -19.37
CA ILE A 199 11.33 -7.20 -17.92
C ILE A 199 10.25 -7.97 -17.17
N ARG A 200 10.66 -8.69 -16.12
CA ARG A 200 9.79 -9.27 -15.10
C ARG A 200 9.92 -8.50 -13.80
N LEU A 201 8.79 -8.08 -13.23
CA LEU A 201 8.73 -7.54 -11.86
C LEU A 201 8.59 -8.70 -10.87
N ALA A 202 9.47 -8.71 -9.88
CA ALA A 202 9.45 -9.61 -8.73
C ALA A 202 9.49 -8.75 -7.46
N ALA A 203 8.38 -8.06 -7.17
CA ALA A 203 8.28 -7.12 -6.07
C ALA A 203 8.42 -7.82 -4.71
N GLY A 204 8.82 -7.08 -3.67
CA GLY A 204 9.00 -7.58 -2.32
C GLY A 204 10.11 -8.61 -2.18
N ALA A 205 9.82 -9.69 -1.45
CA ALA A 205 10.73 -10.79 -1.16
C ALA A 205 10.15 -12.16 -1.58
N PRO A 206 9.89 -12.41 -2.88
CA PRO A 206 9.24 -13.64 -3.35
C PRO A 206 10.13 -14.89 -3.29
N GLY A 207 11.39 -14.72 -2.89
CA GLY A 207 12.39 -15.77 -2.75
C GLY A 207 13.16 -16.09 -4.04
N SER A 208 14.34 -16.69 -3.86
CA SER A 208 15.28 -17.04 -4.93
C SER A 208 14.68 -17.95 -6.00
N ALA A 209 13.84 -18.91 -5.61
CA ALA A 209 13.17 -19.79 -6.56
C ALA A 209 12.32 -19.03 -7.59
N THR A 210 11.65 -17.94 -7.20
CA THR A 210 10.88 -17.09 -8.12
C THR A 210 11.80 -16.29 -9.03
N HIS A 211 12.87 -15.71 -8.48
CA HIS A 211 13.86 -14.97 -9.28
C HIS A 211 14.50 -15.86 -10.33
N ILE A 212 14.99 -17.04 -9.93
CA ILE A 212 15.61 -18.01 -10.83
C ILE A 212 14.66 -18.43 -11.93
N ARG A 213 13.42 -18.79 -11.60
CA ARG A 213 12.41 -19.16 -12.60
C ARG A 213 12.17 -18.05 -13.63
N PHE A 214 12.17 -16.77 -13.22
CA PHE A 214 12.04 -15.64 -14.16
C PHE A 214 13.30 -15.47 -15.01
N LEU A 215 14.49 -15.69 -14.44
CA LEU A 215 15.76 -15.58 -15.14
C LEU A 215 16.00 -16.74 -16.13
N GLU A 216 15.44 -17.92 -15.86
CA GLU A 216 15.48 -19.07 -16.79
C GLU A 216 14.60 -18.87 -18.03
N ASP A 217 13.56 -18.04 -17.95
CA ASP A 217 12.73 -17.71 -19.13
C ASP A 217 13.59 -16.99 -20.19
N ARG A 218 13.71 -17.63 -21.35
CA ARG A 218 14.54 -17.12 -22.46
C ARG A 218 14.05 -15.76 -23.00
N ASN A 219 12.77 -15.45 -22.78
CA ASN A 219 12.15 -14.22 -23.25
C ASN A 219 12.27 -13.07 -22.22
N VAL A 220 12.94 -13.27 -21.11
CA VAL A 220 13.14 -12.23 -20.06
C VAL A 220 14.60 -11.80 -20.07
N ASP A 221 14.86 -10.52 -20.26
CA ASP A 221 16.21 -9.95 -20.22
C ASP A 221 16.58 -9.54 -18.79
N VAL A 222 15.63 -8.91 -18.08
CA VAL A 222 15.85 -8.32 -16.76
C VAL A 222 14.77 -8.75 -15.77
N VAL A 223 15.20 -9.13 -14.57
CA VAL A 223 14.30 -9.20 -13.41
C VAL A 223 14.48 -7.94 -12.58
N LEU A 224 13.37 -7.18 -12.40
CA LEU A 224 13.29 -6.06 -11.50
C LEU A 224 12.74 -6.57 -10.17
N ALA A 225 13.61 -6.72 -9.17
CA ALA A 225 13.32 -7.38 -7.91
C ALA A 225 13.25 -6.39 -6.73
N GLY A 226 12.56 -6.78 -5.67
CA GLY A 226 12.62 -6.08 -4.40
C GLY A 226 13.91 -6.39 -3.66
N GLU A 227 13.97 -7.54 -3.01
CA GLU A 227 15.15 -8.01 -2.28
C GLU A 227 15.36 -9.51 -2.40
N ALA A 228 16.56 -9.95 -2.09
CA ALA A 228 16.92 -11.36 -1.97
C ALA A 228 18.10 -11.55 -1.01
N GLN A 229 18.27 -12.77 -0.55
CA GLN A 229 19.46 -13.17 0.21
C GLN A 229 20.67 -13.22 -0.75
N GLN A 230 21.76 -12.56 -0.35
CA GLN A 230 22.93 -12.40 -1.20
C GLN A 230 23.58 -13.72 -1.60
N TRP A 231 23.59 -14.71 -0.70
CA TRP A 231 24.17 -16.04 -0.98
C TRP A 231 23.32 -16.95 -1.89
N GLU A 232 22.14 -16.48 -2.32
CA GLU A 232 21.23 -17.22 -3.22
C GLU A 232 21.19 -16.56 -4.61
N THR A 233 20.22 -15.67 -4.83
CA THR A 233 19.98 -15.04 -6.15
C THR A 233 21.17 -14.29 -6.69
N TYR A 234 21.94 -13.59 -5.83
CA TYR A 234 23.11 -12.84 -6.29
C TYR A 234 24.18 -13.75 -6.83
N GLU A 235 24.49 -14.88 -6.13
CA GLU A 235 25.50 -15.82 -6.56
C GLU A 235 25.05 -16.57 -7.84
N TYR A 236 23.76 -16.96 -7.93
CA TYR A 236 23.21 -17.52 -9.17
C TYR A 236 23.42 -16.57 -10.36
N MET A 237 23.11 -15.30 -10.18
CA MET A 237 23.28 -14.31 -11.25
C MET A 237 24.74 -14.05 -11.60
N ARG A 238 25.64 -14.03 -10.62
CA ARG A 238 27.07 -13.90 -10.86
C ARG A 238 27.60 -15.03 -11.73
N ASP A 239 27.18 -16.26 -11.45
CA ASP A 239 27.54 -17.42 -12.26
C ASP A 239 26.92 -17.37 -13.66
N ALA A 240 25.67 -16.94 -13.79
CA ALA A 240 25.01 -16.77 -15.08
C ALA A 240 25.75 -15.77 -15.97
N VAL A 241 26.16 -14.63 -15.40
CA VAL A 241 26.96 -13.62 -16.13
C VAL A 241 28.34 -14.16 -16.51
N ALA A 242 29.02 -14.87 -15.61
CA ALA A 242 30.32 -15.50 -15.86
C ALA A 242 30.26 -16.57 -16.97
N GLN A 243 29.11 -17.24 -17.11
CA GLN A 243 28.84 -18.19 -18.20
C GLN A 243 28.44 -17.52 -19.50
N GLY A 244 28.47 -16.19 -19.58
CA GLY A 244 28.13 -15.44 -20.80
C GLY A 244 26.63 -15.34 -21.09
N ARG A 245 25.74 -15.57 -20.10
CA ARG A 245 24.31 -15.39 -20.28
C ARG A 245 23.96 -13.92 -20.31
N ASN A 246 23.17 -13.51 -21.31
CA ASN A 246 22.69 -12.13 -21.47
C ASN A 246 21.45 -11.89 -20.60
N LYS A 247 21.63 -11.86 -19.29
CA LYS A 247 20.59 -11.65 -18.27
C LYS A 247 21.04 -10.64 -17.25
N ALA A 248 20.09 -9.96 -16.62
CA ALA A 248 20.38 -9.06 -15.50
C ALA A 248 19.30 -9.14 -14.42
N ILE A 249 19.68 -8.75 -13.21
CA ILE A 249 18.76 -8.49 -12.12
C ILE A 249 19.07 -7.14 -11.49
N ILE A 250 18.01 -6.40 -11.15
CA ILE A 250 18.08 -5.10 -10.47
C ILE A 250 17.29 -5.22 -9.17
N PHE A 251 17.92 -4.99 -8.04
CA PHE A 251 17.26 -4.94 -6.73
C PHE A 251 16.96 -3.48 -6.37
N LEU A 252 15.67 -3.14 -6.31
CA LEU A 252 15.17 -1.82 -5.92
C LEU A 252 15.18 -1.59 -4.41
N GLY A 253 15.16 -2.68 -3.64
CA GLY A 253 14.81 -2.72 -2.23
C GLY A 253 13.32 -3.01 -2.02
N HIS A 254 12.99 -3.66 -0.90
CA HIS A 254 11.64 -4.14 -0.60
C HIS A 254 10.63 -2.99 -0.67
N ILE A 255 10.82 -1.94 0.15
CA ILE A 255 9.94 -0.77 0.19
C ILE A 255 9.71 -0.17 -1.21
N ALA A 256 10.78 0.11 -1.96
CA ALA A 256 10.67 0.76 -3.25
C ALA A 256 9.93 -0.09 -4.29
N SER A 257 9.94 -1.41 -4.15
CA SER A 257 9.31 -2.33 -5.09
C SER A 257 7.80 -2.55 -4.85
N GLU A 258 7.25 -2.11 -3.71
CA GLU A 258 5.85 -2.39 -3.34
C GLU A 258 5.09 -1.16 -2.81
N GLU A 259 5.78 -0.16 -2.28
CA GLU A 259 5.15 0.99 -1.61
C GLU A 259 4.11 1.72 -2.48
N ALA A 260 4.34 1.81 -3.79
CA ALA A 260 3.38 2.38 -4.73
C ALA A 260 2.05 1.62 -4.75
N GLY A 261 2.04 0.34 -4.40
CA GLY A 261 0.83 -0.45 -4.20
C GLY A 261 0.00 0.04 -3.01
N MET A 262 0.64 0.54 -1.96
CA MET A 262 -0.09 1.09 -0.80
C MET A 262 -0.61 2.51 -1.04
N ASP A 263 0.01 3.29 -1.92
CA ASP A 263 -0.58 4.55 -2.44
C ASP A 263 -1.79 4.25 -3.34
N TYR A 264 -1.67 3.24 -4.21
CA TYR A 264 -2.83 2.74 -4.97
C TYR A 264 -3.94 2.26 -4.02
N CYS A 265 -3.61 1.51 -2.95
CA CYS A 265 -4.56 1.07 -1.94
C CYS A 265 -5.33 2.25 -1.33
N ALA A 266 -4.65 3.34 -0.94
CA ALA A 266 -5.32 4.54 -0.43
C ALA A 266 -6.32 5.11 -1.44
N SER A 267 -5.94 5.18 -2.69
CA SER A 267 -6.79 5.67 -3.77
C SER A 267 -7.99 4.75 -4.02
N TRP A 268 -7.76 3.45 -3.99
CA TRP A 268 -8.80 2.42 -4.11
C TRP A 268 -9.78 2.47 -2.93
N LEU A 269 -9.31 2.60 -1.69
CA LEU A 269 -10.16 2.76 -0.50
C LEU A 269 -11.05 4.00 -0.61
N LYS A 270 -10.52 5.13 -1.07
CA LYS A 270 -11.29 6.36 -1.32
C LYS A 270 -12.41 6.17 -2.35
N SER A 271 -12.37 5.15 -3.19
CA SER A 271 -13.43 4.89 -4.18
C SER A 271 -14.75 4.44 -3.52
N PHE A 272 -14.72 3.80 -2.36
CA PHE A 272 -15.90 3.26 -1.66
C PHE A 272 -16.02 3.66 -0.18
N ILE A 273 -14.97 4.13 0.49
CA ILE A 273 -15.03 4.74 1.83
C ILE A 273 -15.06 6.25 1.66
N LYS A 274 -16.27 6.84 1.79
CA LYS A 274 -16.49 8.28 1.54
C LYS A 274 -16.62 9.10 2.82
N ASP A 275 -16.90 8.45 3.93
CA ASP A 275 -17.24 9.01 5.23
C ASP A 275 -16.07 9.15 6.19
N ILE A 276 -14.92 8.55 5.85
CA ILE A 276 -13.71 8.54 6.68
C ILE A 276 -12.52 8.99 5.81
N PRO A 277 -11.69 9.92 6.31
CA PRO A 277 -10.48 10.34 5.57
C PRO A 277 -9.49 9.18 5.44
N VAL A 278 -8.88 9.05 4.26
CA VAL A 278 -7.85 8.04 3.96
C VAL A 278 -6.61 8.74 3.48
N TYR A 279 -5.45 8.39 4.04
CA TYR A 279 -4.14 8.94 3.68
C TYR A 279 -3.17 7.81 3.38
N PHE A 280 -2.33 8.01 2.38
CA PHE A 280 -1.11 7.24 2.23
C PHE A 280 0.02 7.96 2.97
N ILE A 281 0.84 7.21 3.70
CA ILE A 281 2.07 7.72 4.34
C ILE A 281 3.25 6.92 3.80
N GLU A 282 4.15 7.65 3.14
CA GLU A 282 5.37 7.07 2.56
C GLU A 282 6.32 6.60 3.66
N CYS A 283 6.87 5.41 3.49
CA CYS A 283 7.99 4.92 4.28
C CYS A 283 9.29 5.39 3.63
N ASN A 284 10.14 6.09 4.35
CA ASN A 284 11.47 6.37 3.83
C ASN A 284 12.28 5.06 3.77
N PRO A 285 13.32 4.99 2.91
CA PRO A 285 14.26 3.88 2.93
C PRO A 285 14.80 3.62 4.34
N SER A 286 14.92 2.35 4.73
CA SER A 286 15.39 1.95 6.07
C SER A 286 16.86 2.27 6.31
N TYR A 287 17.59 2.66 5.26
CA TYR A 287 19.02 2.90 5.26
C TYR A 287 19.36 4.10 4.36
N TRP A 288 20.52 4.67 4.57
CA TRP A 288 21.14 5.60 3.65
C TRP A 288 22.40 4.96 3.05
N SER A 289 22.73 5.28 1.80
CA SER A 289 23.93 4.80 1.13
C SER A 289 25.00 5.90 1.12
N TYR A 290 26.23 5.48 1.38
CA TYR A 290 27.40 6.34 1.34
C TYR A 290 27.97 6.46 -0.08
#